data_fb3fbd773ac85156ed0bf0cec7d7fbf9
#
_entry.id   fb3fbd773ac85156ed0bf0cec7d7fbf9
#
_cell.length_a   1.000
_cell.length_b   1.000
_cell.length_c   1.000
_cell.angle_alpha   90.00
_cell.angle_beta   90.00
_cell.angle_gamma   90.00
#
_symmetry.space_group_name_H-M   'P 1'
#
loop_
_entity.id
_entity.type
_entity.pdbx_description
1 polymer ?
#
loop_
_entity_poly.entity_id
_entity_poly.type
_entity_poly.pdbx_seq_one_letter_code
_entity_poly.pdbx_strand_id
1 'polypeptide(L)'
;QKALEAVAPKYPNVKFAIVDASVKAPNVRSLLFTEQEGSFLAGYLAALTSKTKKLGFVGGMEIPLIKKFQAGYEAGAKTADPAVEVLPAKYTGNWDSQDKGKVMANALFASGADVVYHAAGRAGLGVIAAAKEQGKFAIGVDSDQDEVEKGFVLTSMIKRVDEAVFQTINDLSMNKFSAGEKIYDLKAGGVGLSEMKFTKDKIGKENLDKVKE
;
A
#
# COMPACT_ATOMS: atom_id res chain seq x y z
N GLN A 1 -2.00 6.76 -18.10
CA GLN A 1 -0.89 7.66 -18.43
C GLN A 1 -0.96 8.07 -19.91
N LYS A 2 -0.75 7.16 -20.88
CA LYS A 2 -0.70 7.46 -22.33
C LYS A 2 -1.91 8.26 -22.86
N ALA A 3 -3.12 7.96 -22.37
CA ALA A 3 -4.31 8.71 -22.78
C ALA A 3 -4.23 10.19 -22.36
N LEU A 4 -3.76 10.48 -21.14
CA LEU A 4 -3.61 11.85 -20.67
C LEU A 4 -2.48 12.60 -21.40
N GLU A 5 -1.37 11.93 -21.69
CA GLU A 5 -0.28 12.49 -22.52
C GLU A 5 -0.78 12.95 -23.90
N ALA A 6 -1.72 12.20 -24.50
CA ALA A 6 -2.30 12.56 -25.80
C ALA A 6 -3.39 13.64 -25.72
N VAL A 7 -4.10 13.75 -24.60
CA VAL A 7 -5.26 14.63 -24.42
C VAL A 7 -4.86 15.99 -23.85
N ALA A 8 -4.01 16.04 -22.83
CA ALA A 8 -3.71 17.28 -22.11
C ALA A 8 -3.23 18.43 -23.00
N PRO A 9 -2.38 18.23 -24.03
CA PRO A 9 -1.96 19.31 -24.93
C PRO A 9 -3.10 19.90 -25.77
N LYS A 10 -4.17 19.15 -26.00
CA LYS A 10 -5.33 19.61 -26.79
C LYS A 10 -6.24 20.56 -26.00
N TYR A 11 -6.08 20.58 -24.68
CA TYR A 11 -6.91 21.40 -23.76
C TYR A 11 -6.02 22.22 -22.81
N PRO A 12 -5.27 23.21 -23.34
CA PRO A 12 -4.24 23.93 -22.57
C PRO A 12 -4.82 24.71 -21.38
N ASN A 13 -6.08 25.11 -21.46
CA ASN A 13 -6.76 25.85 -20.38
C ASN A 13 -7.34 24.94 -19.29
N VAL A 14 -7.40 23.63 -19.52
CA VAL A 14 -7.86 22.65 -18.53
C VAL A 14 -6.67 22.18 -17.70
N LYS A 15 -6.83 22.17 -16.38
CA LYS A 15 -5.83 21.61 -15.46
C LYS A 15 -6.19 20.16 -15.17
N PHE A 16 -5.19 19.30 -15.27
CA PHE A 16 -5.32 17.87 -15.04
C PHE A 16 -4.47 17.44 -13.84
N ALA A 17 -4.92 16.44 -13.13
CA ALA A 17 -4.11 15.69 -12.18
C ALA A 17 -4.15 14.20 -12.50
N ILE A 18 -3.04 13.51 -12.25
CA ILE A 18 -2.96 12.05 -12.42
C ILE A 18 -2.27 11.46 -11.20
N VAL A 19 -2.81 10.36 -10.68
CA VAL A 19 -2.26 9.61 -9.55
C VAL A 19 -1.39 8.47 -10.08
N ASP A 20 -0.28 8.20 -9.40
CA ASP A 20 0.61 7.05 -9.64
C ASP A 20 1.25 7.00 -11.04
N ALA A 21 1.28 8.11 -11.73
CA ALA A 21 1.94 8.21 -13.02
C ALA A 21 2.52 9.61 -13.23
N SER A 22 3.64 9.70 -13.94
CA SER A 22 4.24 10.98 -14.33
C SER A 22 3.87 11.32 -15.78
N VAL A 23 3.33 12.53 -15.97
CA VAL A 23 3.02 13.10 -17.28
C VAL A 23 3.62 14.51 -17.39
N LYS A 24 4.52 14.68 -18.34
CA LYS A 24 5.20 15.96 -18.59
C LYS A 24 4.38 16.84 -19.53
N ALA A 25 3.48 17.64 -18.97
CA ALA A 25 2.73 18.64 -19.72
C ALA A 25 2.50 19.89 -18.85
N PRO A 26 2.41 21.12 -19.43
CA PRO A 26 2.35 22.37 -18.67
C PRO A 26 1.05 22.56 -17.88
N ASN A 27 0.07 21.73 -18.11
CA ASN A 27 -1.25 21.75 -17.45
C ASN A 27 -1.56 20.46 -16.70
N VAL A 28 -0.57 19.58 -16.45
CA VAL A 28 -0.74 18.33 -15.69
C VAL A 28 0.07 18.35 -14.40
N ARG A 29 -0.57 18.04 -13.28
CA ARG A 29 0.08 17.73 -12.00
C ARG A 29 0.08 16.22 -11.80
N SER A 30 1.25 15.63 -11.61
CA SER A 30 1.45 14.21 -11.30
C SER A 30 1.56 14.03 -9.79
N LEU A 31 0.63 13.29 -9.19
CA LEU A 31 0.55 13.02 -7.76
C LEU A 31 1.22 11.68 -7.48
N LEU A 32 2.44 11.72 -6.95
CA LEU A 32 3.28 10.55 -6.70
C LEU A 32 3.45 10.34 -5.20
N PHE A 33 3.63 9.07 -4.79
CA PHE A 33 3.77 8.70 -3.40
C PHE A 33 5.06 7.89 -3.18
N THR A 34 5.57 7.94 -1.95
CA THR A 34 6.70 7.11 -1.53
C THR A 34 6.18 5.79 -0.93
N GLU A 35 5.56 4.97 -1.79
CA GLU A 35 4.94 3.70 -1.37
C GLU A 35 5.91 2.79 -0.62
N GLN A 36 7.19 2.86 -0.97
CA GLN A 36 8.24 2.10 -0.28
C GLN A 36 8.40 2.50 1.19
N GLU A 37 8.17 3.77 1.56
CA GLU A 37 8.29 4.22 2.95
C GLU A 37 7.14 3.69 3.81
N GLY A 38 5.88 3.83 3.35
CA GLY A 38 4.74 3.27 4.05
C GLY A 38 4.78 1.74 4.14
N SER A 39 5.23 1.09 3.05
CA SER A 39 5.41 -0.37 3.02
C SER A 39 6.56 -0.85 3.91
N PHE A 40 7.61 -0.03 4.09
CA PHE A 40 8.69 -0.31 5.06
C PHE A 40 8.11 -0.43 6.47
N LEU A 41 7.30 0.53 6.90
CA LEU A 41 6.63 0.47 8.21
C LEU A 41 5.73 -0.77 8.34
N ALA A 42 4.99 -1.12 7.28
CA ALA A 42 4.14 -2.30 7.23
C ALA A 42 4.96 -3.61 7.39
N GLY A 43 6.09 -3.70 6.70
CA GLY A 43 7.01 -4.84 6.79
C GLY A 43 7.68 -4.93 8.16
N TYR A 44 8.09 -3.80 8.71
CA TYR A 44 8.67 -3.71 10.04
C TYR A 44 7.68 -4.23 11.10
N LEU A 45 6.44 -3.73 11.07
CA LEU A 45 5.39 -4.19 11.98
C LEU A 45 5.06 -5.68 11.80
N ALA A 46 4.99 -6.15 10.54
CA ALA A 46 4.72 -7.55 10.23
C ALA A 46 5.77 -8.48 10.87
N ALA A 47 7.05 -8.12 10.74
CA ALA A 47 8.15 -8.91 11.31
C ALA A 47 8.12 -8.96 12.84
N LEU A 48 7.81 -7.84 13.49
CA LEU A 48 7.66 -7.78 14.96
C LEU A 48 6.48 -8.61 15.46
N THR A 49 5.44 -8.78 14.64
CA THR A 49 4.19 -9.46 15.03
C THR A 49 4.17 -10.94 14.63
N SER A 50 4.89 -11.30 13.59
CA SER A 50 4.93 -12.68 13.07
C SER A 50 5.48 -13.66 14.09
N LYS A 51 4.76 -14.79 14.27
CA LYS A 51 5.17 -15.90 15.11
C LYS A 51 5.97 -16.95 14.34
N THR A 52 5.66 -17.12 13.06
CA THR A 52 6.35 -18.08 12.18
C THR A 52 7.63 -17.54 11.59
N LYS A 53 7.84 -16.22 11.67
CA LYS A 53 8.91 -15.48 10.99
C LYS A 53 8.88 -15.64 9.47
N LYS A 54 7.72 -15.98 8.92
CA LYS A 54 7.47 -16.07 7.48
C LYS A 54 6.36 -15.10 7.08
N LEU A 55 6.68 -14.24 6.15
CA LEU A 55 5.80 -13.20 5.65
C LEU A 55 5.51 -13.41 4.17
N GLY A 56 4.36 -12.94 3.70
CA GLY A 56 3.98 -13.01 2.30
C GLY A 56 3.64 -11.65 1.72
N PHE A 57 3.73 -11.56 0.38
CA PHE A 57 3.30 -10.40 -0.39
C PHE A 57 2.47 -10.84 -1.60
N VAL A 58 1.31 -10.18 -1.80
CA VAL A 58 0.45 -10.38 -2.97
C VAL A 58 0.30 -9.07 -3.71
N GLY A 59 0.86 -8.98 -4.92
CA GLY A 59 0.69 -7.86 -5.83
C GLY A 59 -0.45 -8.07 -6.82
N GLY A 60 -1.03 -7.01 -7.35
CA GLY A 60 -1.97 -7.06 -8.47
C GLY A 60 -1.24 -7.37 -9.77
N MET A 61 -0.60 -6.37 -10.35
CA MET A 61 0.23 -6.50 -11.56
C MET A 61 1.71 -6.41 -11.19
N GLU A 62 2.56 -7.14 -11.89
CA GLU A 62 4.01 -7.06 -11.70
C GLU A 62 4.60 -5.86 -12.47
N ILE A 63 4.39 -4.66 -11.95
CA ILE A 63 4.82 -3.39 -12.53
C ILE A 63 5.71 -2.61 -11.56
N PRO A 64 6.50 -1.62 -12.04
CA PRO A 64 7.43 -0.86 -11.18
C PRO A 64 6.78 -0.24 -9.95
N LEU A 65 5.55 0.27 -10.05
CA LEU A 65 4.81 0.81 -8.91
C LEU A 65 4.64 -0.25 -7.81
N ILE A 66 4.18 -1.45 -8.16
CA ILE A 66 3.94 -2.52 -7.17
C ILE A 66 5.25 -3.07 -6.61
N LYS A 67 6.33 -3.03 -7.39
CA LYS A 67 7.67 -3.36 -6.89
C LYS A 67 8.16 -2.41 -5.79
N LYS A 68 7.75 -1.14 -5.76
CA LYS A 68 8.07 -0.23 -4.64
C LYS A 68 7.44 -0.72 -3.34
N PHE A 69 6.14 -1.12 -3.37
CA PHE A 69 5.47 -1.69 -2.20
C PHE A 69 6.19 -2.94 -1.70
N GLN A 70 6.49 -3.85 -2.61
CA GLN A 70 7.21 -5.09 -2.29
C GLN A 70 8.58 -4.81 -1.66
N ALA A 71 9.40 -3.98 -2.31
CA ALA A 71 10.76 -3.69 -1.85
C ALA A 71 10.77 -2.99 -0.48
N GLY A 72 9.85 -2.03 -0.25
CA GLY A 72 9.69 -1.39 1.05
C GLY A 72 9.34 -2.41 2.13
N TYR A 73 8.36 -3.26 1.87
CA TYR A 73 7.92 -4.30 2.79
C TYR A 73 9.04 -5.28 3.17
N GLU A 74 9.76 -5.78 2.16
CA GLU A 74 10.90 -6.68 2.38
C GLU A 74 12.01 -6.01 3.19
N ALA A 75 12.34 -4.76 2.87
CA ALA A 75 13.38 -3.99 3.59
C ALA A 75 12.97 -3.75 5.04
N GLY A 76 11.74 -3.31 5.31
CA GLY A 76 11.24 -3.09 6.66
C GLY A 76 11.25 -4.37 7.49
N ALA A 77 10.78 -5.48 6.92
CA ALA A 77 10.78 -6.78 7.59
C ALA A 77 12.20 -7.22 7.99
N LYS A 78 13.15 -7.12 7.09
CA LYS A 78 14.56 -7.47 7.34
C LYS A 78 15.25 -6.53 8.33
N THR A 79 14.84 -5.27 8.38
CA THR A 79 15.35 -4.30 9.36
C THR A 79 14.86 -4.62 10.76
N ALA A 80 13.61 -5.01 10.93
CA ALA A 80 13.04 -5.38 12.22
C ALA A 80 13.60 -6.70 12.76
N ASP A 81 13.72 -7.70 11.90
CA ASP A 81 14.31 -9.01 12.24
C ASP A 81 14.99 -9.62 11.01
N PRO A 82 16.35 -9.64 10.97
CA PRO A 82 17.11 -10.25 9.87
C PRO A 82 16.80 -11.75 9.65
N ALA A 83 16.26 -12.45 10.66
CA ALA A 83 15.90 -13.86 10.55
C ALA A 83 14.53 -14.08 9.89
N VAL A 84 13.71 -13.05 9.73
CA VAL A 84 12.43 -13.17 9.03
C VAL A 84 12.63 -13.53 7.56
N GLU A 85 11.87 -14.50 7.08
CA GLU A 85 11.80 -14.88 5.68
C GLU A 85 10.59 -14.20 5.01
N VAL A 86 10.83 -13.37 4.01
CA VAL A 86 9.76 -12.93 3.11
C VAL A 86 9.71 -13.91 1.94
N LEU A 87 8.62 -14.66 1.86
CA LEU A 87 8.41 -15.66 0.81
C LEU A 87 8.35 -15.02 -0.57
N PRO A 88 8.65 -15.76 -1.66
CA PRO A 88 8.54 -15.23 -3.02
C PRO A 88 7.16 -14.62 -3.28
N ALA A 89 7.15 -13.36 -3.72
CA ALA A 89 5.92 -12.62 -3.98
C ALA A 89 5.04 -13.31 -5.00
N LYS A 90 3.73 -13.20 -4.83
CA LYS A 90 2.72 -13.69 -5.77
C LYS A 90 2.00 -12.51 -6.42
N TYR A 91 1.63 -12.66 -7.69
CA TYR A 91 0.90 -11.63 -8.43
C TYR A 91 -0.37 -12.20 -9.03
N THR A 92 -1.50 -11.50 -8.86
CA THR A 92 -2.80 -11.95 -9.37
C THR A 92 -2.94 -11.78 -10.88
N GLY A 93 -2.11 -10.92 -11.48
CA GLY A 93 -2.18 -10.57 -12.90
C GLY A 93 -3.38 -9.67 -13.26
N ASN A 94 -4.11 -9.15 -12.27
CA ASN A 94 -5.23 -8.22 -12.41
C ASN A 94 -5.52 -7.48 -11.08
N TRP A 95 -6.47 -6.52 -11.11
CA TRP A 95 -6.81 -5.69 -9.95
C TRP A 95 -8.12 -6.08 -9.27
N ASP A 96 -8.93 -6.96 -9.87
CA ASP A 96 -10.34 -7.12 -9.50
C ASP A 96 -10.69 -8.50 -8.95
N SER A 97 -9.96 -9.56 -9.34
CA SER A 97 -10.32 -10.94 -8.99
C SER A 97 -9.96 -11.28 -7.54
N GLN A 98 -10.94 -11.20 -6.66
CA GLN A 98 -10.80 -11.59 -5.26
C GLN A 98 -10.43 -13.08 -5.13
N ASP A 99 -10.99 -13.95 -6.00
CA ASP A 99 -10.65 -15.39 -5.99
C ASP A 99 -9.16 -15.62 -6.23
N LYS A 100 -8.55 -14.89 -7.18
CA LYS A 100 -7.10 -14.97 -7.41
C LYS A 100 -6.31 -14.46 -6.21
N GLY A 101 -6.74 -13.35 -5.60
CA GLY A 101 -6.13 -12.84 -4.36
C GLY A 101 -6.16 -13.90 -3.26
N LYS A 102 -7.30 -14.53 -3.06
CA LYS A 102 -7.49 -15.60 -2.07
C LYS A 102 -6.61 -16.83 -2.35
N VAL A 103 -6.53 -17.28 -3.60
CA VAL A 103 -5.66 -18.40 -4.01
C VAL A 103 -4.19 -18.08 -3.72
N MET A 104 -3.72 -16.87 -4.07
CA MET A 104 -2.34 -16.47 -3.84
C MET A 104 -2.01 -16.38 -2.34
N ALA A 105 -2.92 -15.82 -1.53
CA ALA A 105 -2.75 -15.75 -0.08
C ALA A 105 -2.74 -17.15 0.56
N ASN A 106 -3.65 -18.04 0.18
CA ASN A 106 -3.68 -19.42 0.67
C ASN A 106 -2.39 -20.17 0.36
N ALA A 107 -1.80 -19.97 -0.82
CA ALA A 107 -0.51 -20.57 -1.17
C ALA A 107 0.62 -20.06 -0.24
N LEU A 108 0.63 -18.78 0.11
CA LEU A 108 1.61 -18.21 1.04
C LEU A 108 1.39 -18.70 2.47
N PHE A 109 0.14 -18.78 2.94
CA PHE A 109 -0.19 -19.33 4.26
C PHE A 109 0.18 -20.82 4.35
N ALA A 110 -0.07 -21.61 3.31
CA ALA A 110 0.34 -23.01 3.23
C ALA A 110 1.88 -23.17 3.25
N SER A 111 2.62 -22.18 2.74
CA SER A 111 4.09 -22.13 2.82
C SER A 111 4.61 -21.64 4.19
N GLY A 112 3.72 -21.38 5.14
CA GLY A 112 4.03 -21.04 6.52
C GLY A 112 3.98 -19.56 6.87
N ALA A 113 3.60 -18.66 5.94
CA ALA A 113 3.36 -17.27 6.29
C ALA A 113 2.24 -17.14 7.33
N ASP A 114 2.34 -16.19 8.24
CA ASP A 114 1.28 -15.83 9.18
C ASP A 114 0.83 -14.37 9.04
N VAL A 115 1.55 -13.59 8.24
CA VAL A 115 1.14 -12.24 7.82
C VAL A 115 1.34 -12.12 6.32
N VAL A 116 0.32 -11.68 5.58
CA VAL A 116 0.38 -11.44 4.14
C VAL A 116 -0.06 -10.01 3.83
N TYR A 117 0.85 -9.24 3.24
CA TYR A 117 0.56 -7.90 2.75
C TYR A 117 0.08 -7.94 1.30
N HIS A 118 -0.96 -7.16 0.97
CA HIS A 118 -1.38 -7.03 -0.41
C HIS A 118 -1.23 -5.60 -0.95
N ALA A 119 -0.84 -5.50 -2.23
CA ALA A 119 -0.94 -4.32 -3.06
C ALA A 119 -1.61 -4.71 -4.38
N ALA A 120 -2.91 -5.06 -4.32
CA ALA A 120 -3.62 -5.78 -5.37
C ALA A 120 -5.02 -5.20 -5.69
N GLY A 121 -5.32 -3.97 -5.27
CA GLY A 121 -6.63 -3.36 -5.48
C GLY A 121 -7.76 -4.22 -4.89
N ARG A 122 -8.87 -4.40 -5.62
CA ARG A 122 -10.00 -5.22 -5.16
C ARG A 122 -9.65 -6.70 -4.97
N ALA A 123 -8.68 -7.23 -5.73
CA ALA A 123 -8.21 -8.59 -5.53
C ALA A 123 -7.66 -8.82 -4.11
N GLY A 124 -7.16 -7.76 -3.46
CA GLY A 124 -6.69 -7.78 -2.08
C GLY A 124 -7.76 -8.13 -1.05
N LEU A 125 -9.04 -7.89 -1.32
CA LEU A 125 -10.13 -8.33 -0.43
C LEU A 125 -10.14 -9.86 -0.29
N GLY A 126 -9.74 -10.57 -1.34
CA GLY A 126 -9.56 -12.04 -1.27
C GLY A 126 -8.40 -12.45 -0.35
N VAL A 127 -7.34 -11.65 -0.28
CA VAL A 127 -6.23 -11.87 0.66
C VAL A 127 -6.70 -11.71 2.11
N ILE A 128 -7.47 -10.66 2.38
CA ILE A 128 -8.04 -10.39 3.72
C ILE A 128 -9.00 -11.52 4.13
N ALA A 129 -9.88 -11.96 3.20
CA ALA A 129 -10.78 -13.08 3.45
C ALA A 129 -10.02 -14.38 3.78
N ALA A 130 -8.95 -14.69 3.02
CA ALA A 130 -8.11 -15.85 3.28
C ALA A 130 -7.43 -15.78 4.66
N ALA A 131 -6.94 -14.60 5.06
CA ALA A 131 -6.33 -14.40 6.36
C ALA A 131 -7.31 -14.73 7.50
N LYS A 132 -8.56 -14.25 7.41
CA LYS A 132 -9.61 -14.58 8.38
C LYS A 132 -9.90 -16.07 8.44
N GLU A 133 -10.10 -16.71 7.30
CA GLU A 133 -10.40 -18.16 7.22
C GLU A 133 -9.30 -19.03 7.82
N GLN A 134 -8.04 -18.59 7.69
CA GLN A 134 -6.86 -19.30 8.20
C GLN A 134 -6.47 -18.87 9.63
N GLY A 135 -7.19 -17.92 10.25
CA GLY A 135 -6.81 -17.37 11.55
C GLY A 135 -5.45 -16.66 11.54
N LYS A 136 -5.08 -16.06 10.40
CA LYS A 136 -3.82 -15.35 10.13
C LYS A 136 -4.07 -13.86 9.98
N PHE A 137 -3.03 -13.09 9.65
CA PHE A 137 -3.16 -11.65 9.41
C PHE A 137 -2.97 -11.28 7.95
N ALA A 138 -3.76 -10.30 7.51
CA ALA A 138 -3.50 -9.54 6.29
C ALA A 138 -3.02 -8.12 6.66
N ILE A 139 -2.29 -7.49 5.74
CA ILE A 139 -2.05 -6.04 5.75
C ILE A 139 -2.77 -5.45 4.55
N GLY A 140 -3.60 -4.43 4.81
CA GLY A 140 -4.36 -3.69 3.82
C GLY A 140 -3.52 -2.64 3.10
N VAL A 141 -4.12 -1.96 2.09
CA VAL A 141 -3.43 -0.96 1.27
C VAL A 141 -4.34 0.20 0.89
N ASP A 142 -3.74 1.36 0.64
CA ASP A 142 -4.33 2.63 0.19
C ASP A 142 -5.25 3.28 1.24
N SER A 143 -6.34 2.65 1.60
CA SER A 143 -7.28 3.09 2.63
C SER A 143 -7.23 2.21 3.87
N ASP A 144 -7.79 2.69 4.97
CA ASP A 144 -7.97 1.89 6.18
C ASP A 144 -8.97 0.75 5.92
N GLN A 145 -8.47 -0.48 5.90
CA GLN A 145 -9.23 -1.71 5.67
C GLN A 145 -9.51 -2.48 6.97
N ASP A 146 -9.26 -1.89 8.13
CA ASP A 146 -9.41 -2.54 9.45
C ASP A 146 -10.84 -3.08 9.67
N GLU A 147 -11.86 -2.41 9.08
CA GLU A 147 -13.27 -2.80 9.19
C GLU A 147 -13.66 -3.97 8.27
N VAL A 148 -12.86 -4.29 7.25
CA VAL A 148 -13.20 -5.34 6.26
C VAL A 148 -13.32 -6.70 6.93
N GLU A 149 -12.31 -7.05 7.76
CA GLU A 149 -12.35 -8.25 8.60
C GLU A 149 -11.70 -7.95 9.95
N LYS A 150 -12.52 -7.51 10.89
CA LYS A 150 -12.10 -7.01 12.22
C LYS A 150 -11.21 -8.00 12.96
N GLY A 151 -10.02 -7.54 13.32
CA GLY A 151 -9.03 -8.33 14.05
C GLY A 151 -8.19 -9.28 13.19
N PHE A 152 -8.40 -9.31 11.86
CA PHE A 152 -7.58 -10.07 10.90
C PHE A 152 -6.81 -9.16 9.93
N VAL A 153 -7.14 -7.88 9.85
CA VAL A 153 -6.30 -6.86 9.23
C VAL A 153 -5.39 -6.30 10.30
N LEU A 154 -4.09 -6.64 10.22
CA LEU A 154 -3.09 -6.24 11.21
C LEU A 154 -2.94 -4.71 11.25
N THR A 155 -2.82 -4.13 10.09
CA THR A 155 -2.81 -2.70 9.78
C THR A 155 -3.11 -2.52 8.29
N SER A 156 -3.25 -1.27 7.85
CA SER A 156 -3.28 -0.93 6.43
C SER A 156 -2.20 0.09 6.13
N MET A 157 -1.44 -0.10 5.05
CA MET A 157 -0.54 0.91 4.53
C MET A 157 -1.37 1.98 3.84
N ILE A 158 -1.50 3.12 4.50
CA ILE A 158 -2.32 4.25 4.05
C ILE A 158 -1.58 5.05 2.99
N LYS A 159 -2.31 5.41 1.93
CA LYS A 159 -1.85 6.30 0.86
C LYS A 159 -2.88 7.40 0.67
N ARG A 160 -2.51 8.62 1.04
CA ARG A 160 -3.43 9.76 1.17
C ARG A 160 -3.73 10.41 -0.18
N VAL A 161 -4.32 9.62 -1.09
CA VAL A 161 -4.80 10.13 -2.39
C VAL A 161 -5.89 11.18 -2.19
N ASP A 162 -6.74 11.01 -1.19
CA ASP A 162 -7.75 11.97 -0.77
C ASP A 162 -7.14 13.35 -0.51
N GLU A 163 -6.10 13.42 0.30
CA GLU A 163 -5.40 14.66 0.64
C GLU A 163 -4.69 15.27 -0.57
N ALA A 164 -4.04 14.45 -1.38
CA ALA A 164 -3.34 14.91 -2.58
C ALA A 164 -4.32 15.55 -3.61
N VAL A 165 -5.50 14.96 -3.78
CA VAL A 165 -6.56 15.49 -4.64
C VAL A 165 -7.15 16.76 -4.03
N PHE A 166 -7.48 16.75 -2.74
CA PHE A 166 -7.99 17.92 -2.04
C PHE A 166 -7.04 19.11 -2.17
N GLN A 167 -5.75 18.94 -1.87
CA GLN A 167 -4.75 20.00 -2.00
C GLN A 167 -4.63 20.50 -3.44
N THR A 168 -4.76 19.61 -4.43
CA THR A 168 -4.70 20.02 -5.85
C THR A 168 -5.87 20.90 -6.23
N ILE A 169 -7.09 20.57 -5.78
CA ILE A 169 -8.30 21.37 -6.01
C ILE A 169 -8.18 22.71 -5.28
N ASN A 170 -7.72 22.70 -4.04
CA ASN A 170 -7.52 23.90 -3.23
C ASN A 170 -6.49 24.87 -3.87
N ASP A 171 -5.34 24.33 -4.32
CA ASP A 171 -4.34 25.12 -5.04
C ASP A 171 -4.92 25.73 -6.33
N LEU A 172 -5.76 24.99 -7.05
CA LEU A 172 -6.44 25.50 -8.24
C LEU A 172 -7.39 26.65 -7.90
N SER A 173 -8.21 26.48 -6.85
CA SER A 173 -9.17 27.52 -6.41
C SER A 173 -8.49 28.81 -5.98
N MET A 174 -7.27 28.71 -5.46
CA MET A 174 -6.44 29.86 -5.03
C MET A 174 -5.52 30.40 -6.12
N ASN A 175 -5.64 29.94 -7.39
CA ASN A 175 -4.73 30.27 -8.49
C ASN A 175 -3.25 29.92 -8.20
N LYS A 176 -3.00 28.88 -7.40
CA LYS A 176 -1.67 28.37 -7.02
C LYS A 176 -1.33 27.03 -7.70
N PHE A 177 -2.15 26.59 -8.66
CA PHE A 177 -1.88 25.35 -9.36
C PHE A 177 -0.53 25.40 -10.07
N SER A 178 0.31 24.41 -9.80
CA SER A 178 1.57 24.17 -10.53
C SER A 178 1.52 22.81 -11.21
N ALA A 179 1.95 22.75 -12.47
CA ALA A 179 2.18 21.50 -13.17
C ALA A 179 3.46 20.82 -12.67
N GLY A 180 3.66 19.57 -13.07
CA GLY A 180 4.82 18.79 -12.71
C GLY A 180 4.53 17.73 -11.63
N GLU A 181 5.57 17.12 -11.12
CA GLU A 181 5.47 16.08 -10.09
C GLU A 181 5.33 16.70 -8.69
N LYS A 182 4.38 16.20 -7.91
CA LYS A 182 4.25 16.48 -6.47
C LYS A 182 4.33 15.14 -5.73
N ILE A 183 5.33 15.01 -4.88
CA ILE A 183 5.62 13.79 -4.13
C ILE A 183 5.03 13.93 -2.72
N TYR A 184 4.33 12.91 -2.28
CA TYR A 184 3.73 12.79 -0.96
C TYR A 184 4.44 11.66 -0.21
N ASP A 185 5.33 12.03 0.68
CA ASP A 185 6.18 11.12 1.46
C ASP A 185 5.62 10.86 2.87
N LEU A 186 6.30 10.00 3.62
CA LEU A 186 5.97 9.68 5.01
C LEU A 186 6.05 10.93 5.89
N LYS A 187 7.07 11.77 5.70
CA LYS A 187 7.27 12.99 6.50
C LYS A 187 6.14 14.00 6.30
N ALA A 188 5.61 14.09 5.08
CA ALA A 188 4.46 14.94 4.76
C ALA A 188 3.11 14.28 5.09
N GLY A 189 3.09 13.06 5.64
CA GLY A 189 1.88 12.32 5.93
C GLY A 189 1.18 11.77 4.68
N GLY A 190 1.88 11.69 3.55
CA GLY A 190 1.33 11.17 2.29
C GLY A 190 1.15 9.65 2.30
N VAL A 191 1.95 8.94 3.07
CA VAL A 191 1.87 7.51 3.34
C VAL A 191 2.03 7.25 4.83
N GLY A 192 1.59 6.09 5.32
CA GLY A 192 1.70 5.73 6.74
C GLY A 192 0.99 4.42 7.06
N LEU A 193 0.66 4.19 8.32
CA LEU A 193 -0.13 3.03 8.76
C LEU A 193 -1.49 3.48 9.31
N SER A 194 -2.49 2.58 9.25
CA SER A 194 -3.80 2.78 9.88
C SER A 194 -3.69 2.82 11.41
N GLU A 195 -4.79 3.21 12.07
CA GLU A 195 -4.85 3.25 13.54
C GLU A 195 -4.84 1.88 14.22
N MET A 196 -4.99 0.77 13.47
CA MET A 196 -4.99 -0.61 13.99
C MET A 196 -6.07 -0.84 15.07
N LYS A 197 -7.29 -0.38 14.82
CA LYS A 197 -8.39 -0.33 15.81
C LYS A 197 -8.66 -1.66 16.50
N PHE A 198 -8.53 -2.78 15.78
CA PHE A 198 -8.90 -4.11 16.26
C PHE A 198 -7.72 -5.02 16.52
N THR A 199 -6.49 -4.53 16.40
CA THR A 199 -5.26 -5.34 16.44
C THR A 199 -4.20 -4.81 17.40
N LYS A 200 -4.36 -3.60 17.96
CA LYS A 200 -3.40 -2.99 18.91
C LYS A 200 -3.00 -3.93 20.04
N ASP A 201 -3.98 -4.61 20.65
CA ASP A 201 -3.70 -5.54 21.75
C ASP A 201 -2.92 -6.78 21.29
N LYS A 202 -3.17 -7.24 20.05
CA LYS A 202 -2.46 -8.39 19.45
C LYS A 202 -1.02 -8.04 19.06
N ILE A 203 -0.79 -6.80 18.64
CA ILE A 203 0.53 -6.26 18.31
C ILE A 203 1.34 -6.03 19.58
N GLY A 204 0.71 -5.49 20.60
CA GLY A 204 1.33 -5.12 21.87
C GLY A 204 2.03 -3.74 21.82
N LYS A 205 2.03 -3.08 22.97
CA LYS A 205 2.54 -1.71 23.11
C LYS A 205 4.00 -1.58 22.67
N GLU A 206 4.87 -2.52 23.07
CA GLU A 206 6.29 -2.49 22.74
C GLU A 206 6.53 -2.46 21.22
N ASN A 207 5.82 -3.30 20.45
CA ASN A 207 5.94 -3.33 18.99
C ASN A 207 5.39 -2.06 18.34
N LEU A 208 4.29 -1.52 18.86
CA LEU A 208 3.73 -0.25 18.39
C LEU A 208 4.67 0.94 18.63
N ASP A 209 5.37 0.95 19.76
CA ASP A 209 6.32 2.02 20.09
C ASP A 209 7.55 1.93 19.16
N LYS A 210 8.10 0.73 18.92
CA LYS A 210 9.22 0.50 17.96
C LYS A 210 8.93 0.95 16.52
N VAL A 211 7.68 0.89 16.09
CA VAL A 211 7.31 1.33 14.72
C VAL A 211 7.26 2.85 14.61
N LYS A 212 7.15 3.58 15.73
CA LYS A 212 7.11 5.05 15.75
C LYS A 212 8.50 5.69 15.85
N GLU A 213 9.51 4.97 16.32
CA GLU A 213 10.91 5.37 16.37
C GLU A 213 11.56 5.37 14.99
#